data_21b6be947ab43ce934dfd3661c06c1bd
#
_entry.id   21b6be947ab43ce934dfd3661c06c1bd
#
_cell.length_a   1.000
_cell.length_b   1.000
_cell.length_c   1.000
_cell.angle_alpha   90.00
_cell.angle_beta   90.00
_cell.angle_gamma   90.00
#
_symmetry.space_group_name_H-M   'P 1'
#
loop_
_entity.id
_entity.type
_entity.pdbx_description
1 polymer ?
#
loop_
_entity_poly.entity_id
_entity_poly.type
_entity_poly.pdbx_seq_one_letter_code
_entity_poly.pdbx_strand_id
1 'polypeptide(L)'
;MIAIGSAITEEDIFDAYAGPGIERIREPDTELLIYPSAGSIFRSYNVLLDKAKEIEGLEALVLIHQDAEIVDPDFFTKIRHGLSDPEVALVGCAGATGVRSIAWWEGAVTWASYTHRYQEFGGGEIPAICWVYEDTPSFAGTGEVDSIDGFVIAFSPWAIHNLRFDETIGGKLHGYDFDISMQVKEAGKKIVTEDLRVIHHHSLELISEMEGWVDTHMQLSRKWQHLLSDNGGGEPDWEERARRAEAELSATRLMAGAGEIIWEARTQELERELNEVKNSTSWKITRPLRRLRGSRE
;
A
#
# COMPACT_ATOMS: atom_id res chain seq x y z
N MET A 1 -1.43 -24.23 8.01
CA MET A 1 -0.99 -23.93 6.63
C MET A 1 -1.46 -22.53 6.24
N ILE A 2 -0.56 -21.69 5.70
CA ILE A 2 -0.89 -20.37 5.16
C ILE A 2 -0.59 -20.37 3.65
N ALA A 3 -1.50 -19.84 2.85
CA ALA A 3 -1.26 -19.58 1.43
C ALA A 3 -0.87 -18.13 1.21
N ILE A 4 0.02 -17.88 0.25
CA ILE A 4 0.38 -16.54 -0.21
C ILE A 4 -0.03 -16.41 -1.67
N GLY A 5 -0.82 -15.38 -1.97
CA GLY A 5 -1.29 -15.06 -3.32
C GLY A 5 -0.70 -13.75 -3.83
N SER A 6 -0.16 -13.74 -5.04
CA SER A 6 0.28 -12.52 -5.71
C SER A 6 -0.22 -12.46 -7.15
N ALA A 7 -0.75 -11.30 -7.53
CA ALA A 7 -1.10 -10.99 -8.91
C ALA A 7 0.10 -10.27 -9.56
N ILE A 8 0.68 -10.90 -10.59
CA ILE A 8 1.93 -10.44 -11.21
C ILE A 8 1.64 -9.81 -12.57
N THR A 9 2.12 -8.59 -12.77
CA THR A 9 2.17 -7.91 -14.07
C THR A 9 3.58 -7.94 -14.67
N GLU A 10 4.59 -7.94 -13.80
CA GLU A 10 6.02 -7.88 -14.13
C GLU A 10 6.79 -8.89 -13.29
N GLU A 11 7.24 -9.99 -13.94
CA GLU A 11 7.98 -11.07 -13.28
C GLU A 11 9.27 -10.57 -12.61
N ASP A 12 9.99 -9.67 -13.30
CA ASP A 12 11.25 -9.10 -12.78
C ASP A 12 11.07 -8.36 -11.45
N ILE A 13 9.92 -7.69 -11.24
CA ILE A 13 9.59 -7.00 -9.99
C ILE A 13 9.28 -8.01 -8.89
N PHE A 14 8.47 -9.03 -9.21
CA PHE A 14 8.18 -10.10 -8.26
C PHE A 14 9.47 -10.82 -7.82
N ASP A 15 10.33 -11.17 -8.77
CA ASP A 15 11.60 -11.86 -8.50
C ASP A 15 12.59 -10.99 -7.71
N ALA A 16 12.50 -9.66 -7.86
CA ALA A 16 13.35 -8.74 -7.11
C ALA A 16 12.88 -8.53 -5.65
N TYR A 17 11.56 -8.56 -5.38
CA TYR A 17 11.01 -8.11 -4.10
C TYR A 17 10.14 -9.14 -3.40
N ALA A 18 8.93 -9.43 -3.89
CA ALA A 18 8.00 -10.31 -3.20
C ALA A 18 8.50 -11.75 -3.13
N GLY A 19 9.06 -12.27 -4.20
CA GLY A 19 9.59 -13.64 -4.27
C GLY A 19 10.61 -13.94 -3.16
N PRO A 20 11.72 -13.17 -3.06
CA PRO A 20 12.72 -13.35 -1.98
C PRO A 20 12.14 -13.17 -0.58
N GLY A 21 11.20 -12.22 -0.40
CA GLY A 21 10.51 -12.02 0.87
C GLY A 21 9.70 -13.23 1.29
N ILE A 22 8.96 -13.82 0.36
CA ILE A 22 8.15 -15.03 0.57
C ILE A 22 9.04 -16.23 0.91
N GLU A 23 10.10 -16.46 0.14
CA GLU A 23 11.03 -17.59 0.38
C GLU A 23 11.70 -17.49 1.77
N ARG A 24 11.93 -16.29 2.29
CA ARG A 24 12.52 -16.06 3.62
C ARG A 24 11.64 -16.55 4.77
N ILE A 25 10.31 -16.44 4.62
CA ILE A 25 9.33 -16.76 5.68
C ILE A 25 8.60 -18.07 5.46
N ARG A 26 8.80 -18.71 4.33
CA ARG A 26 8.07 -19.89 3.88
C ARG A 26 8.19 -21.05 4.88
N GLU A 27 7.05 -21.62 5.28
CA GLU A 27 6.95 -22.87 6.01
C GLU A 27 6.86 -24.07 5.05
N PRO A 28 7.15 -25.31 5.47
CA PRO A 28 7.16 -26.48 4.56
C PRO A 28 5.81 -26.75 3.87
N ASP A 29 4.70 -26.31 4.47
CA ASP A 29 3.34 -26.47 3.97
C ASP A 29 2.74 -25.17 3.41
N THR A 30 3.58 -24.13 3.17
CA THR A 30 3.10 -22.88 2.56
C THR A 30 2.77 -23.11 1.09
N GLU A 31 1.54 -22.79 0.71
CA GLU A 31 1.08 -22.78 -0.68
C GLU A 31 1.33 -21.42 -1.32
N LEU A 32 1.90 -21.42 -2.54
CA LEU A 32 2.15 -20.19 -3.30
C LEU A 32 1.22 -20.13 -4.52
N LEU A 33 0.33 -19.13 -4.51
CA LEU A 33 -0.68 -18.91 -5.55
C LEU A 33 -0.26 -17.71 -6.42
N ILE A 34 0.53 -17.95 -7.45
CA ILE A 34 0.92 -16.92 -8.42
C ILE A 34 -0.10 -16.87 -9.56
N TYR A 35 -0.50 -15.65 -9.89
CA TYR A 35 -1.46 -15.42 -10.96
C TYR A 35 -1.02 -14.28 -11.88
N PRO A 36 -0.88 -14.50 -13.20
CA PRO A 36 -0.65 -13.43 -14.15
C PRO A 36 -1.84 -12.47 -14.13
N SER A 37 -1.60 -11.18 -13.95
CA SER A 37 -2.66 -10.20 -13.77
C SER A 37 -3.69 -10.23 -14.90
N ALA A 38 -4.96 -10.20 -14.54
CA ALA A 38 -6.09 -10.13 -15.47
C ALA A 38 -6.42 -8.70 -15.94
N GLY A 39 -5.50 -7.74 -15.75
CA GLY A 39 -5.70 -6.32 -16.09
C GLY A 39 -6.52 -5.53 -15.06
N SER A 40 -6.93 -6.17 -13.97
CA SER A 40 -7.59 -5.55 -12.81
C SER A 40 -7.21 -6.33 -11.56
N ILE A 41 -6.85 -5.63 -10.49
CA ILE A 41 -6.52 -6.22 -9.21
C ILE A 41 -7.74 -6.92 -8.60
N PHE A 42 -8.93 -6.36 -8.73
CA PHE A 42 -10.20 -6.92 -8.27
C PHE A 42 -10.41 -8.33 -8.82
N ARG A 43 -10.30 -8.50 -10.14
CA ARG A 43 -10.45 -9.79 -10.79
C ARG A 43 -9.32 -10.75 -10.44
N SER A 44 -8.08 -10.28 -10.42
CA SER A 44 -6.92 -11.11 -10.11
C SER A 44 -7.03 -11.67 -8.70
N TYR A 45 -7.41 -10.85 -7.74
CA TYR A 45 -7.58 -11.27 -6.35
C TYR A 45 -8.80 -12.19 -6.15
N ASN A 46 -9.87 -12.03 -6.92
CA ASN A 46 -10.99 -12.99 -6.91
C ASN A 46 -10.55 -14.38 -7.39
N VAL A 47 -9.71 -14.47 -8.41
CA VAL A 47 -9.15 -15.76 -8.86
C VAL A 47 -8.29 -16.40 -7.76
N LEU A 48 -7.50 -15.60 -7.04
CA LEU A 48 -6.69 -16.11 -5.92
C LEU A 48 -7.57 -16.57 -4.74
N LEU A 49 -8.65 -15.84 -4.42
CA LEU A 49 -9.64 -16.26 -3.43
C LEU A 49 -10.32 -17.58 -3.82
N ASP A 50 -10.66 -17.76 -5.11
CA ASP A 50 -11.27 -19.00 -5.61
C ASP A 50 -10.33 -20.19 -5.46
N LYS A 51 -9.04 -20.02 -5.80
CA LYS A 51 -8.03 -21.05 -5.60
C LYS A 51 -7.84 -21.38 -4.11
N ALA A 52 -7.81 -20.36 -3.25
CA ALA A 52 -7.64 -20.56 -1.81
C ALA A 52 -8.82 -21.34 -1.17
N LYS A 53 -10.04 -21.17 -1.68
CA LYS A 53 -11.22 -21.93 -1.23
C LYS A 53 -11.10 -23.44 -1.43
N GLU A 54 -10.31 -23.87 -2.40
CA GLU A 54 -10.12 -25.29 -2.72
C GLU A 54 -9.06 -25.96 -1.81
N ILE A 55 -8.32 -25.17 -1.02
CA ILE A 55 -7.26 -25.66 -0.13
C ILE A 55 -7.86 -26.04 1.21
N GLU A 56 -7.86 -27.34 1.53
CA GLU A 56 -8.35 -27.85 2.81
C GLU A 56 -7.42 -27.45 3.98
N GLY A 57 -8.01 -27.03 5.10
CA GLY A 57 -7.26 -26.70 6.32
C GLY A 57 -6.45 -25.42 6.24
N LEU A 58 -6.79 -24.53 5.32
CA LEU A 58 -6.13 -23.22 5.19
C LEU A 58 -6.45 -22.34 6.40
N GLU A 59 -5.41 -21.87 7.08
CA GLU A 59 -5.50 -20.95 8.23
C GLU A 59 -5.67 -19.49 7.79
N ALA A 60 -5.02 -19.12 6.68
CA ALA A 60 -5.09 -17.80 6.09
C ALA A 60 -4.67 -17.81 4.62
N LEU A 61 -5.21 -16.87 3.85
CA LEU A 61 -4.67 -16.42 2.57
C LEU A 61 -4.07 -15.04 2.73
N VAL A 62 -2.78 -14.88 2.44
CA VAL A 62 -2.13 -13.57 2.38
C VAL A 62 -2.07 -13.12 0.94
N LEU A 63 -2.80 -12.06 0.57
CA LEU A 63 -2.63 -11.37 -0.71
C LEU A 63 -1.55 -10.32 -0.56
N ILE A 64 -0.56 -10.34 -1.45
CA ILE A 64 0.59 -9.42 -1.42
C ILE A 64 0.87 -8.89 -2.81
N HIS A 65 1.22 -7.60 -2.91
CA HIS A 65 1.69 -6.99 -4.15
C HIS A 65 3.03 -7.57 -4.59
N GLN A 66 3.27 -7.60 -5.91
CA GLN A 66 4.53 -8.10 -6.50
C GLN A 66 5.77 -7.29 -6.08
N ASP A 67 5.57 -6.03 -5.67
CA ASP A 67 6.57 -5.06 -5.25
C ASP A 67 6.65 -4.89 -3.72
N ALA A 68 6.00 -5.77 -2.96
CA ALA A 68 6.05 -5.76 -1.50
C ALA A 68 6.97 -6.86 -0.97
N GLU A 69 8.05 -6.47 -0.29
CA GLU A 69 9.06 -7.37 0.27
C GLU A 69 8.80 -7.61 1.76
N ILE A 70 8.54 -8.86 2.15
CA ILE A 70 8.43 -9.26 3.55
C ILE A 70 9.83 -9.40 4.12
N VAL A 71 10.13 -8.63 5.18
CA VAL A 71 11.43 -8.70 5.88
C VAL A 71 11.29 -9.19 7.32
N ASP A 72 10.08 -9.37 7.81
CA ASP A 72 9.77 -9.87 9.15
C ASP A 72 9.91 -11.39 9.22
N PRO A 73 10.84 -11.96 10.03
CA PRO A 73 10.97 -13.40 10.19
C PRO A 73 9.77 -14.04 10.92
N ASP A 74 9.03 -13.26 11.71
CA ASP A 74 7.89 -13.72 12.50
C ASP A 74 6.53 -13.46 11.79
N PHE A 75 6.57 -13.14 10.50
CA PHE A 75 5.40 -12.71 9.73
C PHE A 75 4.19 -13.64 9.90
N PHE A 76 4.34 -14.95 9.71
CA PHE A 76 3.25 -15.90 9.85
C PHE A 76 2.75 -16.07 11.29
N THR A 77 3.66 -15.96 12.26
CA THR A 77 3.28 -15.98 13.69
C THR A 77 2.38 -14.80 14.02
N LYS A 78 2.71 -13.62 13.51
CA LYS A 78 1.90 -12.40 13.69
C LYS A 78 0.57 -12.47 12.94
N ILE A 79 0.53 -13.02 11.73
CA ILE A 79 -0.75 -13.28 11.03
C ILE A 79 -1.65 -14.19 11.86
N ARG A 80 -1.13 -15.31 12.38
CA ARG A 80 -1.89 -16.19 13.25
C ARG A 80 -2.35 -15.51 14.54
N HIS A 81 -1.52 -14.66 15.11
CA HIS A 81 -1.88 -13.84 16.28
C HIS A 81 -3.04 -12.90 15.96
N GLY A 82 -2.96 -12.12 14.89
CA GLY A 82 -4.02 -11.21 14.48
C GLY A 82 -5.34 -11.92 14.15
N LEU A 83 -5.28 -13.14 13.60
CA LEU A 83 -6.44 -13.97 13.29
C LEU A 83 -6.92 -14.86 14.47
N SER A 84 -6.32 -14.74 15.65
CA SER A 84 -6.69 -15.58 16.82
C SER A 84 -8.08 -15.28 17.37
N ASP A 85 -8.58 -14.04 17.19
CA ASP A 85 -9.98 -13.69 17.46
C ASP A 85 -10.83 -14.09 16.23
N PRO A 86 -11.83 -15.00 16.37
CA PRO A 86 -12.68 -15.44 15.27
C PRO A 86 -13.55 -14.31 14.66
N GLU A 87 -13.65 -13.16 15.33
CA GLU A 87 -14.32 -11.99 14.80
C GLU A 87 -13.43 -11.20 13.81
N VAL A 88 -12.14 -11.45 13.78
CA VAL A 88 -11.22 -10.82 12.82
C VAL A 88 -11.34 -11.50 11.46
N ALA A 89 -11.69 -10.71 10.45
CA ALA A 89 -11.77 -11.14 9.07
C ALA A 89 -10.47 -10.87 8.29
N LEU A 90 -9.85 -9.72 8.52
CA LEU A 90 -8.66 -9.28 7.80
C LEU A 90 -7.56 -8.80 8.76
N VAL A 91 -6.31 -9.07 8.37
CA VAL A 91 -5.10 -8.53 9.01
C VAL A 91 -4.25 -7.82 7.96
N GLY A 92 -3.79 -6.61 8.26
CA GLY A 92 -2.85 -5.85 7.43
C GLY A 92 -1.70 -5.27 8.23
N CYS A 93 -0.80 -4.56 7.57
CA CYS A 93 0.31 -3.85 8.23
C CYS A 93 0.11 -2.33 8.29
N ALA A 94 -0.93 -1.81 7.65
CA ALA A 94 -1.26 -0.38 7.63
C ALA A 94 -2.76 -0.21 7.56
N GLY A 95 -3.31 0.72 8.34
CA GLY A 95 -4.73 1.00 8.34
C GLY A 95 -5.09 2.18 9.24
N ALA A 96 -6.34 2.62 9.20
CA ALA A 96 -6.82 3.75 9.95
C ALA A 96 -8.25 3.56 10.47
N THR A 97 -8.61 4.31 11.51
CA THR A 97 -9.97 4.46 12.01
C THR A 97 -10.60 5.76 11.51
N GLY A 98 -11.93 5.84 11.49
CA GLY A 98 -12.65 7.02 11.00
C GLY A 98 -12.52 7.22 9.49
N VAL A 99 -12.26 6.15 8.73
CA VAL A 99 -12.06 6.19 7.28
C VAL A 99 -13.38 6.41 6.57
N ARG A 100 -13.42 7.39 5.66
CA ARG A 100 -14.61 7.77 4.89
C ARG A 100 -14.36 7.79 3.37
N SER A 101 -13.14 7.54 2.95
CA SER A 101 -12.72 7.60 1.55
C SER A 101 -11.71 6.51 1.24
N ILE A 102 -11.41 6.32 -0.04
CA ILE A 102 -10.33 5.42 -0.47
C ILE A 102 -8.93 5.91 -0.05
N ALA A 103 -8.83 7.15 0.42
CA ALA A 103 -7.64 7.69 1.07
C ALA A 103 -7.61 7.28 2.56
N TRP A 104 -7.43 5.99 2.83
CA TRP A 104 -7.48 5.43 4.19
C TRP A 104 -6.51 6.14 5.15
N TRP A 105 -5.37 6.64 4.67
CA TRP A 105 -4.35 7.36 5.46
C TRP A 105 -4.82 8.74 5.99
N GLU A 106 -5.94 9.25 5.50
CA GLU A 106 -6.60 10.45 6.04
C GLU A 106 -7.54 10.13 7.22
N GLY A 107 -7.60 8.87 7.65
CA GLY A 107 -8.33 8.45 8.85
C GLY A 107 -7.79 9.07 10.14
N ALA A 108 -8.61 9.04 11.20
CA ALA A 108 -8.30 9.69 12.48
C ALA A 108 -7.10 9.07 13.21
N VAL A 109 -6.93 7.73 13.09
CA VAL A 109 -5.81 6.98 13.67
C VAL A 109 -5.27 6.05 12.61
N THR A 110 -3.97 6.13 12.36
CA THR A 110 -3.29 5.27 11.38
C THR A 110 -2.29 4.38 12.10
N TRP A 111 -2.38 3.09 11.85
CA TRP A 111 -1.44 2.07 12.29
C TRP A 111 -0.66 1.58 11.09
N ALA A 112 0.66 1.62 11.15
CA ALA A 112 1.51 1.24 10.03
C ALA A 112 2.83 0.62 10.49
N SER A 113 3.24 -0.47 9.84
CA SER A 113 4.52 -1.13 10.05
C SER A 113 5.19 -1.49 8.71
N TYR A 114 5.32 -0.50 7.86
CA TYR A 114 5.92 -0.67 6.54
C TYR A 114 6.88 0.46 6.20
N THR A 115 7.73 0.22 5.20
CA THR A 115 8.63 1.20 4.61
C THR A 115 8.30 1.35 3.12
N HIS A 116 8.03 2.57 2.67
CA HIS A 116 7.97 2.87 1.24
C HIS A 116 9.36 3.17 0.69
N ARG A 117 9.72 2.47 -0.39
CA ARG A 117 10.90 2.77 -1.20
C ARG A 117 10.45 3.12 -2.61
N TYR A 118 10.81 4.31 -3.05
CA TYR A 118 10.42 4.81 -4.36
C TYR A 118 11.53 4.59 -5.37
N GLN A 119 11.21 3.97 -6.49
CA GLN A 119 12.15 3.68 -7.58
C GLN A 119 12.75 4.96 -8.16
N GLU A 120 11.95 6.00 -8.30
CA GLU A 120 12.34 7.31 -8.81
C GLU A 120 13.38 8.01 -7.93
N PHE A 121 13.54 7.57 -6.68
CA PHE A 121 14.53 8.08 -5.73
C PHE A 121 15.71 7.14 -5.54
N GLY A 122 15.90 6.18 -6.46
CA GLY A 122 16.95 5.18 -6.32
C GLY A 122 16.79 4.31 -5.06
N GLY A 123 15.54 4.04 -4.67
CA GLY A 123 15.21 3.29 -3.46
C GLY A 123 15.19 4.13 -2.19
N GLY A 124 15.05 5.47 -2.31
CA GLY A 124 14.90 6.37 -1.16
C GLY A 124 13.62 6.09 -0.36
N GLU A 125 13.68 6.26 0.95
CA GLU A 125 12.61 5.97 1.90
C GLU A 125 11.90 7.27 2.33
N ILE A 126 10.62 7.15 2.72
CA ILE A 126 9.90 8.25 3.38
C ILE A 126 10.17 8.15 4.88
N PRO A 127 10.94 9.08 5.48
CA PRO A 127 11.41 8.92 6.86
C PRO A 127 10.32 8.87 7.93
N ALA A 128 9.17 9.48 7.68
CA ALA A 128 8.11 9.62 8.68
C ALA A 128 7.22 8.38 8.83
N ILE A 129 7.32 7.41 7.92
CA ILE A 129 6.46 6.22 7.87
C ILE A 129 7.30 4.94 7.94
N CYS A 130 8.61 5.07 8.20
CA CYS A 130 9.57 3.99 8.04
C CYS A 130 10.16 3.50 9.35
N TRP A 131 10.26 2.19 9.47
CA TRP A 131 11.32 1.56 10.23
C TRP A 131 12.40 1.14 9.21
N VAL A 132 13.67 1.31 9.52
CA VAL A 132 14.77 1.10 8.55
C VAL A 132 15.62 -0.10 8.92
N TYR A 133 15.69 -0.47 10.20
CA TYR A 133 16.53 -1.53 10.72
C TYR A 133 15.75 -2.44 11.68
N GLU A 134 16.20 -3.69 11.86
CA GLU A 134 15.56 -4.68 12.72
C GLU A 134 15.35 -4.21 14.17
N ASP A 135 16.27 -3.40 14.68
CA ASP A 135 16.25 -2.84 16.04
C ASP A 135 15.50 -1.50 16.15
N THR A 136 15.03 -0.95 15.03
CA THR A 136 14.22 0.27 15.03
C THR A 136 12.77 -0.09 15.41
N PRO A 137 12.17 0.56 16.41
CA PRO A 137 10.77 0.34 16.74
C PRO A 137 9.87 0.60 15.52
N SER A 138 8.81 -0.19 15.39
CA SER A 138 7.78 0.07 14.39
C SER A 138 7.19 1.47 14.59
N PHE A 139 6.84 2.13 13.50
CA PHE A 139 6.23 3.46 13.50
C PHE A 139 4.91 3.49 14.27
N ALA A 140 4.11 2.44 14.13
CA ALA A 140 2.83 2.31 14.81
C ALA A 140 2.70 0.91 15.43
N GLY A 141 1.84 0.80 16.41
CA GLY A 141 1.49 -0.47 17.03
C GLY A 141 0.48 -1.26 16.21
N THR A 142 -0.14 -2.23 16.88
CA THR A 142 -1.23 -3.02 16.36
C THR A 142 -2.57 -2.47 16.85
N GLY A 143 -3.64 -2.63 16.07
CA GLY A 143 -4.95 -2.14 16.49
C GLY A 143 -6.08 -2.50 15.55
N GLU A 144 -7.31 -2.36 16.04
CA GLU A 144 -8.53 -2.46 15.24
C GLU A 144 -8.67 -1.18 14.40
N VAL A 145 -9.01 -1.36 13.12
CA VAL A 145 -9.11 -0.29 12.12
C VAL A 145 -10.40 -0.45 11.29
N ASP A 146 -10.81 0.63 10.63
CA ASP A 146 -11.96 0.61 9.70
C ASP A 146 -11.56 0.16 8.29
N SER A 147 -10.32 0.42 7.90
CA SER A 147 -9.78 0.05 6.59
C SER A 147 -8.28 -0.15 6.66
N ILE A 148 -7.76 -1.01 5.81
CA ILE A 148 -6.32 -1.31 5.67
C ILE A 148 -5.84 -1.00 4.27
N ASP A 149 -4.53 -0.80 4.11
CA ASP A 149 -3.87 -0.72 2.81
C ASP A 149 -3.80 -2.10 2.16
N GLY A 150 -4.02 -2.12 0.85
CA GLY A 150 -4.18 -3.33 0.07
C GLY A 150 -2.91 -4.06 -0.33
N PHE A 151 -1.72 -3.48 -0.18
CA PHE A 151 -0.49 -4.13 -0.66
C PHE A 151 -0.13 -5.39 0.12
N VAL A 152 -0.65 -5.56 1.35
CA VAL A 152 -0.62 -6.80 2.14
C VAL A 152 -1.92 -6.97 2.91
N ILE A 153 -2.68 -8.00 2.58
CA ILE A 153 -3.94 -8.34 3.28
C ILE A 153 -3.95 -9.84 3.57
N ALA A 154 -4.03 -10.22 4.84
CA ALA A 154 -4.29 -11.59 5.23
C ALA A 154 -5.79 -11.80 5.49
N PHE A 155 -6.37 -12.78 4.82
CA PHE A 155 -7.77 -13.16 4.92
C PHE A 155 -7.91 -14.36 5.86
N SER A 156 -8.82 -14.28 6.84
CA SER A 156 -9.23 -15.43 7.63
C SER A 156 -9.99 -16.45 6.76
N PRO A 157 -10.15 -17.71 7.23
CA PRO A 157 -10.98 -18.70 6.51
C PRO A 157 -12.40 -18.19 6.24
N TRP A 158 -12.99 -17.47 7.22
CA TRP A 158 -14.31 -16.86 7.02
C TRP A 158 -14.28 -15.84 5.87
N ALA A 159 -13.26 -14.96 5.84
CA ALA A 159 -13.15 -13.93 4.82
C ALA A 159 -12.93 -14.50 3.40
N ILE A 160 -12.12 -15.55 3.27
CA ILE A 160 -11.90 -16.27 2.01
C ILE A 160 -13.24 -16.76 1.42
N HIS A 161 -14.14 -17.25 2.25
CA HIS A 161 -15.42 -17.80 1.79
C HIS A 161 -16.53 -16.76 1.59
N ASN A 162 -16.48 -15.64 2.32
CA ASN A 162 -17.60 -14.70 2.38
C ASN A 162 -17.35 -13.35 1.69
N LEU A 163 -16.10 -12.97 1.42
CA LEU A 163 -15.77 -11.71 0.81
C LEU A 163 -15.42 -11.87 -0.68
N ARG A 164 -15.66 -10.80 -1.45
CA ARG A 164 -15.35 -10.73 -2.89
C ARG A 164 -15.02 -9.31 -3.29
N PHE A 165 -13.99 -9.14 -4.09
CA PHE A 165 -13.70 -7.87 -4.74
C PHE A 165 -14.75 -7.58 -5.82
N ASP A 166 -15.28 -6.36 -5.85
CA ASP A 166 -16.33 -5.97 -6.79
C ASP A 166 -15.73 -5.60 -8.16
N GLU A 167 -15.79 -6.53 -9.11
CA GLU A 167 -15.26 -6.34 -10.46
C GLU A 167 -16.06 -5.33 -11.29
N THR A 168 -17.20 -4.83 -10.79
CA THR A 168 -18.02 -3.80 -11.48
C THR A 168 -17.49 -2.39 -11.22
N ILE A 169 -16.61 -2.22 -10.24
CA ILE A 169 -15.92 -0.96 -9.99
C ILE A 169 -14.97 -0.67 -11.15
N GLY A 170 -15.16 0.48 -11.81
CA GLY A 170 -14.46 0.83 -13.05
C GLY A 170 -12.95 1.05 -12.92
N GLY A 171 -12.43 1.18 -11.69
CA GLY A 171 -10.99 1.30 -11.42
C GLY A 171 -10.25 -0.02 -11.64
N LYS A 172 -8.99 0.07 -12.10
CA LYS A 172 -8.15 -1.13 -12.25
C LYS A 172 -7.37 -1.47 -10.98
N LEU A 173 -7.04 -0.46 -10.18
CA LEU A 173 -6.08 -0.56 -9.10
C LEU A 173 -6.51 0.09 -7.78
N HIS A 174 -7.35 1.14 -7.79
CA HIS A 174 -7.67 1.91 -6.59
C HIS A 174 -8.94 1.43 -5.88
N GLY A 175 -8.95 1.51 -4.54
CA GLY A 175 -10.14 1.34 -3.72
C GLY A 175 -10.62 -0.09 -3.49
N TYR A 176 -9.92 -1.10 -3.98
CA TYR A 176 -10.25 -2.52 -3.73
C TYR A 176 -10.10 -2.88 -2.24
N ASP A 177 -9.13 -2.29 -1.58
CA ASP A 177 -8.83 -2.41 -0.16
C ASP A 177 -9.90 -1.74 0.71
N PHE A 178 -10.33 -0.55 0.32
CA PHE A 178 -11.46 0.12 0.94
C PHE A 178 -12.77 -0.67 0.75
N ASP A 179 -13.04 -1.15 -0.48
CA ASP A 179 -14.25 -1.94 -0.75
C ASP A 179 -14.33 -3.20 0.10
N ILE A 180 -13.24 -3.97 0.17
CA ILE A 180 -13.22 -5.20 0.97
C ILE A 180 -13.31 -4.90 2.47
N SER A 181 -12.73 -3.78 2.92
CA SER A 181 -12.84 -3.33 4.30
C SER A 181 -14.28 -2.98 4.68
N MET A 182 -15.00 -2.31 3.81
CA MET A 182 -16.41 -1.98 4.02
C MET A 182 -17.30 -3.24 4.04
N GLN A 183 -17.01 -4.26 3.25
CA GLN A 183 -17.71 -5.55 3.32
C GLN A 183 -17.51 -6.23 4.68
N VAL A 184 -16.31 -6.18 5.24
CA VAL A 184 -16.02 -6.68 6.60
C VAL A 184 -16.86 -5.94 7.64
N LYS A 185 -16.89 -4.60 7.55
CA LYS A 185 -17.68 -3.75 8.45
C LYS A 185 -19.18 -4.03 8.33
N GLU A 186 -19.71 -4.19 7.13
CA GLU A 186 -21.12 -4.56 6.88
C GLU A 186 -21.47 -5.92 7.48
N ALA A 187 -20.53 -6.88 7.44
CA ALA A 187 -20.69 -8.18 8.04
C ALA A 187 -20.55 -8.19 9.57
N GLY A 188 -20.25 -7.05 10.19
CA GLY A 188 -20.03 -6.94 11.64
C GLY A 188 -18.76 -7.62 12.12
N LYS A 189 -17.79 -7.84 11.22
CA LYS A 189 -16.48 -8.42 11.51
C LYS A 189 -15.44 -7.32 11.72
N LYS A 190 -14.26 -7.71 12.21
CA LYS A 190 -13.16 -6.81 12.53
C LYS A 190 -12.05 -6.86 11.50
N ILE A 191 -11.33 -5.75 11.41
CA ILE A 191 -10.06 -5.63 10.69
C ILE A 191 -9.03 -5.18 11.72
N VAL A 192 -7.86 -5.81 11.72
CA VAL A 192 -6.77 -5.42 12.62
C VAL A 192 -5.47 -5.22 11.86
N THR A 193 -4.58 -4.44 12.43
CA THR A 193 -3.20 -4.32 11.96
C THR A 193 -2.25 -5.05 12.88
N GLU A 194 -1.20 -5.63 12.31
CA GLU A 194 -0.07 -6.25 13.00
C GLU A 194 1.25 -5.62 12.54
N ASP A 195 2.29 -5.69 13.36
CA ASP A 195 3.64 -5.23 13.04
C ASP A 195 4.34 -6.21 12.10
N LEU A 196 3.91 -6.23 10.83
CA LEU A 196 4.34 -7.22 9.83
C LEU A 196 5.66 -6.89 9.12
N ARG A 197 6.19 -5.70 9.28
CA ARG A 197 7.44 -5.22 8.69
C ARG A 197 7.63 -5.60 7.22
N VAL A 198 7.01 -4.82 6.36
CA VAL A 198 7.05 -5.00 4.91
C VAL A 198 7.68 -3.77 4.25
N ILE A 199 8.51 -3.97 3.25
CA ILE A 199 9.02 -2.89 2.41
C ILE A 199 8.17 -2.87 1.13
N HIS A 200 7.52 -1.75 0.83
CA HIS A 200 6.76 -1.54 -0.38
C HIS A 200 7.59 -0.74 -1.38
N HIS A 201 8.10 -1.41 -2.40
CA HIS A 201 8.93 -0.83 -3.46
C HIS A 201 8.03 -0.19 -4.51
N HIS A 202 7.62 1.04 -4.25
CA HIS A 202 6.54 1.71 -4.97
C HIS A 202 7.04 2.48 -6.20
N SER A 203 6.16 2.64 -7.21
CA SER A 203 6.31 3.63 -8.27
C SER A 203 5.31 4.78 -8.10
N LEU A 204 5.76 6.00 -8.31
CA LEU A 204 4.90 7.20 -8.27
C LEU A 204 4.06 7.38 -9.53
N GLU A 205 4.31 6.61 -10.58
CA GLU A 205 3.54 6.68 -11.82
C GLU A 205 2.05 6.38 -11.61
N LEU A 206 1.74 5.49 -10.65
CA LEU A 206 0.36 5.16 -10.30
C LEU A 206 -0.43 6.31 -9.68
N ILE A 207 0.26 7.35 -9.15
CA ILE A 207 -0.35 8.54 -8.55
C ILE A 207 -0.86 9.50 -9.62
N SER A 208 -0.46 9.34 -10.88
CA SER A 208 -0.86 10.24 -11.98
C SER A 208 -2.30 10.05 -12.48
N GLU A 209 -3.01 8.99 -12.06
CA GLU A 209 -4.37 8.67 -12.51
C GLU A 209 -5.47 9.30 -11.63
N MET A 210 -5.46 10.63 -11.47
CA MET A 210 -6.39 11.35 -10.62
C MET A 210 -7.87 11.14 -11.02
N GLU A 211 -8.18 11.10 -12.32
CA GLU A 211 -9.56 10.87 -12.78
C GLU A 211 -10.06 9.49 -12.35
N GLY A 212 -9.27 8.45 -12.54
CA GLY A 212 -9.61 7.09 -12.10
C GLY A 212 -9.76 7.00 -10.58
N TRP A 213 -8.93 7.71 -9.82
CA TRP A 213 -9.06 7.84 -8.37
C TRP A 213 -10.41 8.45 -7.96
N VAL A 214 -10.76 9.61 -8.52
CA VAL A 214 -12.02 10.30 -8.20
C VAL A 214 -13.23 9.45 -8.59
N ASP A 215 -13.21 8.85 -9.78
CA ASP A 215 -14.31 8.00 -10.24
C ASP A 215 -14.50 6.76 -9.37
N THR A 216 -13.43 6.10 -8.96
CA THR A 216 -13.49 4.96 -8.04
C THR A 216 -14.03 5.39 -6.67
N HIS A 217 -13.55 6.52 -6.13
CA HIS A 217 -14.05 7.07 -4.88
C HIS A 217 -15.56 7.33 -4.95
N MET A 218 -16.04 7.96 -6.04
CA MET A 218 -17.45 8.27 -6.21
C MET A 218 -18.33 7.02 -6.31
N GLN A 219 -17.86 5.97 -7.00
CA GLN A 219 -18.56 4.70 -7.08
C GLN A 219 -18.66 4.03 -5.71
N LEU A 220 -17.54 3.98 -4.97
CA LEU A 220 -17.47 3.38 -3.64
C LEU A 220 -18.24 4.17 -2.59
N SER A 221 -18.22 5.50 -2.66
CA SER A 221 -19.01 6.36 -1.77
C SER A 221 -20.51 6.11 -1.93
N ARG A 222 -20.99 5.93 -3.16
CA ARG A 222 -22.39 5.58 -3.41
C ARG A 222 -22.73 4.17 -2.91
N LYS A 223 -21.84 3.19 -3.18
CA LYS A 223 -22.02 1.81 -2.75
C LYS A 223 -22.15 1.70 -1.24
N TRP A 224 -21.28 2.41 -0.50
CA TRP A 224 -21.14 2.31 0.95
C TRP A 224 -21.75 3.47 1.73
N GLN A 225 -22.60 4.31 1.07
CA GLN A 225 -23.22 5.48 1.67
C GLN A 225 -23.87 5.19 3.02
N HIS A 226 -24.55 4.04 3.14
CA HIS A 226 -25.25 3.65 4.35
C HIS A 226 -24.33 3.36 5.57
N LEU A 227 -23.05 3.04 5.32
CA LEU A 227 -22.03 2.85 6.35
C LEU A 227 -21.22 4.12 6.63
N LEU A 228 -21.16 5.04 5.68
CA LEU A 228 -20.32 6.23 5.72
C LEU A 228 -21.09 7.47 6.17
N SER A 229 -22.41 7.48 6.03
CA SER A 229 -23.24 8.62 6.41
C SER A 229 -23.43 8.69 7.92
N ASP A 230 -23.06 9.79 8.52
CA ASP A 230 -23.51 10.15 9.87
C ASP A 230 -24.95 10.64 9.79
N ASN A 231 -25.95 9.78 9.77
CA ASN A 231 -27.38 10.00 10.07
C ASN A 231 -27.99 11.40 9.74
N GLY A 232 -27.41 12.15 8.84
CA GLY A 232 -27.93 13.43 8.40
C GLY A 232 -28.55 13.30 7.03
N GLY A 233 -29.87 13.15 6.92
CA GLY A 233 -30.59 13.21 5.66
C GLY A 233 -30.40 14.57 4.96
N GLY A 234 -29.18 14.78 4.43
CA GLY A 234 -28.90 15.88 3.53
C GLY A 234 -29.48 15.59 2.15
N GLU A 235 -29.81 16.62 1.40
CA GLU A 235 -30.21 16.43 0.00
C GLU A 235 -29.10 15.69 -0.76
N PRO A 236 -29.39 14.61 -1.50
CA PRO A 236 -28.39 13.75 -2.15
C PRO A 236 -27.33 14.50 -2.99
N ASP A 237 -27.73 15.62 -3.59
CA ASP A 237 -26.82 16.46 -4.40
C ASP A 237 -25.68 17.10 -3.60
N TRP A 238 -25.96 17.55 -2.37
CA TRP A 238 -24.92 18.15 -1.52
C TRP A 238 -23.93 17.13 -1.00
N GLU A 239 -24.40 15.93 -0.67
CA GLU A 239 -23.53 14.85 -0.21
C GLU A 239 -22.61 14.37 -1.34
N GLU A 240 -23.15 14.18 -2.55
CA GLU A 240 -22.35 13.81 -3.72
C GLU A 240 -21.28 14.87 -4.06
N ARG A 241 -21.64 16.16 -3.98
CA ARG A 241 -20.68 17.27 -4.18
C ARG A 241 -19.60 17.29 -3.10
N ALA A 242 -19.96 17.05 -1.84
CA ALA A 242 -19.01 16.98 -0.75
C ALA A 242 -18.04 15.80 -0.94
N ARG A 243 -18.54 14.61 -1.28
CA ARG A 243 -17.72 13.42 -1.56
C ARG A 243 -16.78 13.63 -2.73
N ARG A 244 -17.25 14.25 -3.80
CA ARG A 244 -16.38 14.60 -4.93
C ARG A 244 -15.28 15.55 -4.53
N ALA A 245 -15.61 16.61 -3.80
CA ALA A 245 -14.62 17.59 -3.33
C ALA A 245 -13.60 16.94 -2.39
N GLU A 246 -14.02 16.03 -1.51
CA GLU A 246 -13.15 15.23 -0.65
C GLU A 246 -12.17 14.37 -1.47
N ALA A 247 -12.66 13.65 -2.48
CA ALA A 247 -11.84 12.83 -3.35
C ALA A 247 -10.81 13.66 -4.15
N GLU A 248 -11.26 14.78 -4.75
CA GLU A 248 -10.38 15.68 -5.48
C GLU A 248 -9.31 16.30 -4.57
N LEU A 249 -9.67 16.64 -3.34
CA LEU A 249 -8.72 17.16 -2.35
C LEU A 249 -7.70 16.09 -1.94
N SER A 250 -8.15 14.87 -1.65
CA SER A 250 -7.26 13.77 -1.27
C SER A 250 -6.29 13.40 -2.38
N ALA A 251 -6.79 13.28 -3.63
CA ALA A 251 -5.95 13.02 -4.79
C ALA A 251 -4.93 14.16 -5.02
N THR A 252 -5.38 15.42 -4.88
CA THR A 252 -4.50 16.60 -5.02
C THR A 252 -3.40 16.62 -3.96
N ARG A 253 -3.73 16.31 -2.70
CA ARG A 253 -2.75 16.23 -1.59
C ARG A 253 -1.73 15.13 -1.83
N LEU A 254 -2.18 13.95 -2.27
CA LEU A 254 -1.31 12.84 -2.59
C LEU A 254 -0.33 13.22 -3.70
N MET A 255 -0.82 13.80 -4.79
CA MET A 255 0.01 14.27 -5.91
C MET A 255 0.98 15.38 -5.50
N ALA A 256 0.54 16.33 -4.66
CA ALA A 256 1.40 17.40 -4.17
C ALA A 256 2.52 16.85 -3.26
N GLY A 257 2.19 15.94 -2.35
CA GLY A 257 3.17 15.27 -1.50
C GLY A 257 4.18 14.46 -2.31
N ALA A 258 3.71 13.71 -3.31
CA ALA A 258 4.59 12.99 -4.22
C ALA A 258 5.50 13.95 -5.01
N GLY A 259 4.97 15.06 -5.50
CA GLY A 259 5.75 16.08 -6.20
C GLY A 259 6.85 16.67 -5.31
N GLU A 260 6.57 16.97 -4.04
CA GLU A 260 7.55 17.48 -3.08
C GLU A 260 8.68 16.47 -2.86
N ILE A 261 8.34 15.21 -2.65
CA ILE A 261 9.31 14.12 -2.47
C ILE A 261 10.20 13.96 -3.71
N ILE A 262 9.61 13.99 -4.92
CA ILE A 262 10.38 13.93 -6.19
C ILE A 262 11.39 15.07 -6.28
N TRP A 263 10.96 16.29 -5.96
CA TRP A 263 11.84 17.46 -6.01
C TRP A 263 12.97 17.38 -4.98
N GLU A 264 12.67 16.92 -3.75
CA GLU A 264 13.71 16.74 -2.73
C GLU A 264 14.73 15.69 -3.13
N ALA A 265 14.30 14.55 -3.64
CA ALA A 265 15.21 13.50 -4.11
C ALA A 265 16.07 13.97 -5.28
N ARG A 266 15.46 14.65 -6.25
CA ARG A 266 16.22 15.20 -7.39
C ARG A 266 17.24 16.26 -6.94
N THR A 267 16.88 17.07 -5.96
CA THR A 267 17.81 18.05 -5.36
C THR A 267 18.99 17.35 -4.72
N GLN A 268 18.75 16.32 -3.92
CA GLN A 268 19.82 15.53 -3.27
C GLN A 268 20.72 14.83 -4.29
N GLU A 269 20.15 14.31 -5.37
CA GLU A 269 20.93 13.70 -6.46
C GLU A 269 21.82 14.73 -7.14
N LEU A 270 21.28 15.89 -7.50
CA LEU A 270 22.04 16.97 -8.12
C LEU A 270 23.14 17.52 -7.20
N GLU A 271 22.89 17.61 -5.90
CA GLU A 271 23.90 17.98 -4.91
C GLU A 271 25.03 16.94 -4.84
N ARG A 272 24.70 15.65 -4.90
CA ARG A 272 25.69 14.57 -4.95
C ARG A 272 26.54 14.65 -6.20
N GLU A 273 25.94 14.77 -7.39
CA GLU A 273 26.62 14.93 -8.66
C GLU A 273 27.54 16.18 -8.64
N LEU A 274 27.02 17.30 -8.13
CA LEU A 274 27.80 18.53 -8.00
C LEU A 274 29.01 18.35 -7.08
N ASN A 275 28.84 17.64 -5.99
CA ASN A 275 29.92 17.33 -5.07
C ASN A 275 30.98 16.40 -5.70
N GLU A 276 30.55 15.41 -6.47
CA GLU A 276 31.45 14.55 -7.24
C GLU A 276 32.26 15.34 -8.25
N VAL A 277 31.61 16.21 -9.01
CA VAL A 277 32.28 17.12 -9.96
C VAL A 277 33.29 18.02 -9.22
N LYS A 278 32.88 18.66 -8.13
CA LYS A 278 33.76 19.55 -7.33
C LYS A 278 34.93 18.80 -6.70
N ASN A 279 34.78 17.52 -6.41
CA ASN A 279 35.82 16.68 -5.85
C ASN A 279 36.71 16.00 -6.91
N SER A 280 36.32 16.03 -8.17
CA SER A 280 37.08 15.42 -9.26
C SER A 280 38.46 16.07 -9.41
N THR A 281 39.42 15.27 -9.88
CA THR A 281 40.79 15.72 -10.14
C THR A 281 40.81 16.86 -11.14
N SER A 282 40.00 16.77 -12.19
CA SER A 282 39.88 17.81 -13.23
C SER A 282 39.42 19.15 -12.67
N TRP A 283 38.39 19.12 -11.80
CA TRP A 283 37.88 20.32 -11.14
C TRP A 283 38.93 20.99 -10.23
N LYS A 284 39.67 20.16 -9.46
CA LYS A 284 40.70 20.63 -8.56
C LYS A 284 41.88 21.26 -9.31
N ILE A 285 42.36 20.61 -10.37
CA ILE A 285 43.49 21.09 -11.18
C ILE A 285 43.15 22.41 -11.92
N THR A 286 41.91 22.52 -12.41
CA THR A 286 41.48 23.73 -13.17
C THR A 286 41.04 24.89 -12.26
N ARG A 287 41.05 24.72 -10.93
CA ARG A 287 40.66 25.75 -9.95
C ARG A 287 41.38 27.11 -10.13
N PRO A 288 42.70 27.20 -10.38
CA PRO A 288 43.38 28.47 -10.61
C PRO A 288 42.86 29.21 -11.84
N LEU A 289 42.59 28.47 -12.94
CA LEU A 289 42.07 29.06 -14.18
C LEU A 289 40.68 29.65 -14.01
N ARG A 290 39.80 29.02 -13.24
CA ARG A 290 38.47 29.54 -12.93
C ARG A 290 38.51 30.81 -12.08
N ARG A 291 39.45 30.91 -11.13
CA ARG A 291 39.65 32.09 -10.32
C ARG A 291 40.09 33.30 -11.15
N LEU A 292 40.94 33.09 -12.16
CA LEU A 292 41.35 34.14 -13.08
C LEU A 292 40.23 34.62 -14.00
N ARG A 293 39.25 33.79 -14.28
CA ARG A 293 38.10 34.13 -15.15
C ARG A 293 36.97 34.83 -14.38
N GLY A 294 36.74 34.48 -13.12
CA GLY A 294 35.72 35.11 -12.25
C GLY A 294 36.13 36.44 -11.63
N SER A 295 37.36 36.93 -11.87
CA SER A 295 37.78 38.26 -11.46
C SER A 295 37.66 39.30 -12.57
N ARG A 296 36.93 39.02 -13.65
CA ARG A 296 36.70 39.90 -14.81
C ARG A 296 35.23 40.29 -14.97
N GLU A 297 34.35 39.94 -14.05
CA GLU A 297 33.00 40.49 -13.87
C GLU A 297 32.95 41.24 -12.52
#